data_ee5bf8f126931001a18da9b787ea42e2
#
_entry.id   ee5bf8f126931001a18da9b787ea42e2
#
_cell.length_a   1.000
_cell.length_b   1.000
_cell.length_c   1.000
_cell.angle_alpha   90.00
_cell.angle_beta   90.00
_cell.angle_gamma   90.00
#
_symmetry.space_group_name_H-M   'P 1'
#
loop_
_entity.id
_entity.type
_entity.pdbx_description
1 polymer ?
#
loop_
_entity_poly.entity_id
_entity_poly.type
_entity_poly.pdbx_seq_one_letter_code
_entity_poly.pdbx_strand_id
1 'polypeptide(L)'
;MSEMQFKIDGKKLKDGVPLHIAVAALDQFQKIVDKSYLGVSGNKRLTQKERDKFFFRTTEIKHGSLLTYFDIALQGVQLGLPFVSAYGPQNVWDATKDTFNFLRTVCTAVQNGKQPIYEFNNDGDAEVHIGDEVHHYHGTVIQIGKMALPNYQELATLLGKNKLNEISAGPIKNEVKDIFLGAEDSDAFRVPTKIQKDTIEL
;
A
#
# COMPACT_ATOMS: atom_id res chain seq x y z
N MET A 1 -7.56 17.20 5.46
CA MET A 1 -6.93 15.86 5.58
C MET A 1 -5.86 15.93 6.67
N SER A 2 -5.70 14.93 7.49
CA SER A 2 -4.59 14.89 8.45
C SER A 2 -3.28 14.72 7.68
N GLU A 3 -2.26 15.50 8.05
CA GLU A 3 -0.91 15.30 7.52
C GLU A 3 -0.47 13.85 7.75
N MET A 4 0.11 13.26 6.72
CA MET A 4 0.60 11.88 6.70
C MET A 4 2.11 11.88 6.81
N GLN A 5 2.66 10.81 7.33
CA GLN A 5 4.11 10.60 7.35
C GLN A 5 4.47 9.23 6.76
N PHE A 6 5.61 9.21 6.10
CA PHE A 6 6.32 8.01 5.69
C PHE A 6 7.68 8.02 6.36
N LYS A 7 8.00 6.98 7.10
CA LYS A 7 9.23 6.86 7.86
C LYS A 7 9.99 5.62 7.44
N ILE A 8 11.27 5.79 7.25
CA ILE A 8 12.25 4.73 7.07
C ILE A 8 13.21 4.79 8.25
N ASP A 9 13.42 3.68 8.94
CA ASP A 9 14.34 3.60 10.07
C ASP A 9 15.29 2.40 9.96
N GLY A 10 16.50 2.55 10.55
CA GLY A 10 17.49 1.49 10.59
C GLY A 10 18.61 1.78 11.56
N LYS A 11 19.04 0.78 12.36
CA LYS A 11 20.08 0.93 13.39
C LYS A 11 21.42 1.48 12.87
N LYS A 12 21.72 1.27 11.59
CA LYS A 12 22.95 1.76 10.94
C LYS A 12 22.77 3.11 10.24
N LEU A 13 21.59 3.71 10.33
CA LEU A 13 21.27 4.97 9.66
C LEU A 13 21.49 6.19 10.55
N LYS A 14 22.31 6.08 11.61
CA LYS A 14 22.64 7.22 12.51
C LYS A 14 23.19 8.42 11.75
N ASP A 15 23.89 8.16 10.66
CA ASP A 15 24.49 9.18 9.79
C ASP A 15 23.64 9.49 8.54
N GLY A 16 22.40 8.99 8.48
CA GLY A 16 21.47 9.20 7.37
C GLY A 16 21.17 7.93 6.55
N VAL A 17 20.12 7.99 5.76
CA VAL A 17 19.71 6.91 4.83
C VAL A 17 20.47 7.07 3.50
N PRO A 18 21.13 6.02 2.97
CA PRO A 18 21.71 6.10 1.64
C PRO A 18 20.67 6.53 0.60
N LEU A 19 21.02 7.51 -0.24
CA LEU A 19 20.09 8.15 -1.17
C LEU A 19 19.35 7.14 -2.06
N HIS A 20 20.06 6.12 -2.58
CA HIS A 20 19.47 5.10 -3.44
C HIS A 20 18.41 4.26 -2.72
N ILE A 21 18.55 3.99 -1.41
CA ILE A 21 17.56 3.29 -0.59
C ILE A 21 16.35 4.20 -0.35
N ALA A 22 16.60 5.47 -0.01
CA ALA A 22 15.55 6.45 0.20
C ALA A 22 14.69 6.63 -1.05
N VAL A 23 15.34 6.82 -2.21
CA VAL A 23 14.64 6.97 -3.51
C VAL A 23 13.86 5.71 -3.86
N ALA A 24 14.46 4.51 -3.69
CA ALA A 24 13.78 3.25 -3.96
C ALA A 24 12.53 3.07 -3.10
N ALA A 25 12.63 3.34 -1.79
CA ALA A 25 11.49 3.21 -0.87
C ALA A 25 10.37 4.19 -1.20
N LEU A 26 10.69 5.45 -1.46
CA LEU A 26 9.70 6.47 -1.83
C LEU A 26 9.03 6.17 -3.18
N ASP A 27 9.80 5.71 -4.17
CA ASP A 27 9.28 5.32 -5.50
C ASP A 27 8.29 4.14 -5.39
N GLN A 28 8.65 3.09 -4.64
CA GLN A 28 7.76 1.96 -4.45
C GLN A 28 6.50 2.35 -3.66
N PHE A 29 6.65 3.18 -2.64
CA PHE A 29 5.50 3.66 -1.87
C PHE A 29 4.57 4.53 -2.72
N GLN A 30 5.10 5.43 -3.53
CA GLN A 30 4.31 6.20 -4.49
C GLN A 30 3.54 5.28 -5.44
N LYS A 31 4.19 4.25 -6.01
CA LYS A 31 3.54 3.29 -6.90
C LYS A 31 2.40 2.53 -6.22
N ILE A 32 2.52 2.22 -4.92
CA ILE A 32 1.45 1.60 -4.14
C ILE A 32 0.25 2.54 -4.05
N VAL A 33 0.47 3.79 -3.65
CA VAL A 33 -0.59 4.81 -3.54
C VAL A 33 -1.23 5.09 -4.91
N ASP A 34 -0.44 5.14 -5.98
CA ASP A 34 -0.94 5.27 -7.37
C ASP A 34 -1.89 4.13 -7.75
N LYS A 35 -1.56 2.90 -7.37
CA LYS A 35 -2.42 1.72 -7.63
C LYS A 35 -3.69 1.73 -6.80
N SER A 36 -3.61 2.22 -5.57
CA SER A 36 -4.79 2.44 -4.73
C SER A 36 -5.71 3.47 -5.38
N TYR A 37 -5.17 4.58 -5.89
CA TYR A 37 -5.95 5.56 -6.65
C TYR A 37 -6.61 4.93 -7.88
N LEU A 38 -5.88 4.15 -8.67
CA LEU A 38 -6.43 3.48 -9.85
C LEU A 38 -7.57 2.52 -9.49
N GLY A 39 -7.40 1.72 -8.43
CA GLY A 39 -8.43 0.81 -7.96
C GLY A 39 -9.70 1.52 -7.48
N VAL A 40 -9.54 2.58 -6.69
CA VAL A 40 -10.67 3.38 -6.16
C VAL A 40 -11.37 4.17 -7.26
N SER A 41 -10.62 4.73 -8.23
CA SER A 41 -11.17 5.54 -9.32
C SER A 41 -11.72 4.71 -10.49
N GLY A 42 -11.43 3.41 -10.54
CA GLY A 42 -11.78 2.55 -11.68
C GLY A 42 -10.96 2.81 -12.96
N ASN A 43 -9.93 3.66 -12.87
CA ASN A 43 -9.09 3.98 -14.02
C ASN A 43 -8.10 2.84 -14.31
N LYS A 44 -7.90 2.52 -15.59
CA LYS A 44 -6.98 1.44 -16.00
C LYS A 44 -5.50 1.84 -15.95
N ARG A 45 -5.19 3.12 -16.04
CA ARG A 45 -3.81 3.66 -16.07
C ARG A 45 -3.77 5.10 -15.60
N LEU A 46 -2.65 5.51 -15.02
CA LEU A 46 -2.34 6.91 -14.73
C LEU A 46 -1.83 7.60 -16.00
N THR A 47 -2.74 8.30 -16.68
CA THR A 47 -2.38 9.18 -17.78
C THR A 47 -1.87 10.52 -17.25
N GLN A 48 -1.28 11.38 -18.10
CA GLN A 48 -0.89 12.73 -17.69
C GLN A 48 -2.09 13.50 -17.13
N LYS A 49 -3.27 13.38 -17.76
CA LYS A 49 -4.51 13.99 -17.28
C LYS A 49 -4.93 13.53 -15.88
N GLU A 50 -4.67 12.26 -15.55
CA GLU A 50 -4.92 11.75 -14.21
C GLU A 50 -3.85 12.24 -13.22
N ARG A 51 -2.59 12.34 -13.63
CA ARG A 51 -1.52 12.95 -12.82
C ARG A 51 -1.78 14.41 -12.51
N ASP A 52 -2.40 15.16 -13.42
CA ASP A 52 -2.78 16.54 -13.17
C ASP A 52 -3.89 16.67 -12.10
N LYS A 53 -4.64 15.61 -11.86
CA LYS A 53 -5.71 15.56 -10.85
C LYS A 53 -5.26 14.94 -9.52
N PHE A 54 -4.41 13.93 -9.59
CA PHE A 54 -3.98 13.14 -8.44
C PHE A 54 -2.50 13.35 -8.18
N PHE A 55 -2.18 13.85 -6.98
CA PHE A 55 -0.81 14.05 -6.54
C PHE A 55 -0.55 13.32 -5.23
N PHE A 56 0.56 12.64 -5.20
CA PHE A 56 1.26 12.27 -3.98
C PHE A 56 2.40 13.27 -3.81
N ARG A 57 2.30 14.14 -2.83
CA ARG A 57 3.20 15.30 -2.69
C ARG A 57 3.94 15.24 -1.37
N THR A 58 5.28 15.32 -1.42
CA THR A 58 6.11 15.54 -0.25
C THR A 58 6.00 16.99 0.20
N THR A 59 5.71 17.19 1.49
CA THR A 59 5.62 18.52 2.10
C THR A 59 6.86 18.87 2.90
N GLU A 60 7.51 17.89 3.52
CA GLU A 60 8.74 18.09 4.31
C GLU A 60 9.56 16.80 4.36
N ILE A 61 10.88 16.92 4.43
CA ILE A 61 11.83 15.82 4.68
C ILE A 61 12.70 16.21 5.87
N LYS A 62 12.76 15.35 6.90
CA LYS A 62 13.60 15.55 8.09
C LYS A 62 14.77 14.60 8.13
N HIS A 63 15.90 15.08 8.70
CA HIS A 63 17.12 14.31 8.89
C HIS A 63 17.02 13.29 10.03
N GLY A 64 17.89 12.27 9.98
CA GLY A 64 18.03 11.21 10.99
C GLY A 64 17.53 9.87 10.42
N SER A 65 16.33 9.46 10.75
CA SER A 65 15.54 8.54 9.95
C SER A 65 14.96 9.35 8.78
N LEU A 66 14.86 8.81 7.55
CA LEU A 66 14.17 9.52 6.50
C LEU A 66 12.68 9.61 6.89
N LEU A 67 12.32 10.75 7.45
CA LEU A 67 10.95 11.08 7.78
C LEU A 67 10.44 12.05 6.73
N THR A 68 9.54 11.56 5.91
CA THR A 68 8.91 12.35 4.85
C THR A 68 7.46 12.61 5.23
N TYR A 69 7.08 13.86 5.27
CA TYR A 69 5.69 14.25 5.37
C TYR A 69 5.10 14.36 3.98
N PHE A 70 3.89 13.88 3.82
CA PHE A 70 3.22 13.90 2.53
C PHE A 70 1.73 14.17 2.66
N ASP A 71 1.13 14.59 1.57
CA ASP A 71 -0.32 14.61 1.40
C ASP A 71 -0.73 13.93 0.09
N ILE A 72 -1.95 13.42 0.10
CA ILE A 72 -2.64 12.94 -1.09
C ILE A 72 -3.61 14.03 -1.48
N ALA A 73 -3.40 14.64 -2.63
CA ALA A 73 -4.24 15.72 -3.12
C ALA A 73 -4.95 15.34 -4.41
N LEU A 74 -6.24 15.68 -4.50
CA LEU A 74 -7.04 15.55 -5.70
C LEU A 74 -7.43 16.95 -6.17
N GLN A 75 -6.96 17.35 -7.37
CA GLN A 75 -7.43 18.57 -8.01
C GLN A 75 -8.81 18.33 -8.64
N GLY A 76 -9.70 19.30 -8.44
CA GLY A 76 -11.06 19.25 -9.00
C GLY A 76 -12.17 19.19 -7.98
N VAL A 77 -11.85 19.03 -6.68
CA VAL A 77 -12.85 19.14 -5.59
C VAL A 77 -13.50 20.54 -5.59
N GLN A 78 -12.80 21.56 -6.09
CA GLN A 78 -13.32 22.93 -6.19
C GLN A 78 -14.24 23.18 -7.39
N LEU A 79 -14.32 22.25 -8.35
CA LEU A 79 -15.12 22.44 -9.57
C LEU A 79 -16.54 21.90 -9.51
N GLY A 80 -17.01 21.48 -8.32
CA GLY A 80 -18.41 21.06 -8.12
C GLY A 80 -18.86 19.87 -8.96
N LEU A 81 -17.94 19.08 -9.50
CA LEU A 81 -18.27 17.90 -10.28
C LEU A 81 -18.71 16.77 -9.32
N PRO A 82 -19.90 16.21 -9.48
CA PRO A 82 -20.45 15.20 -8.54
C PRO A 82 -19.61 13.92 -8.44
N PHE A 83 -18.69 13.68 -9.37
CA PHE A 83 -17.79 12.53 -9.38
C PHE A 83 -16.63 12.62 -8.37
N VAL A 84 -16.26 13.81 -7.93
CA VAL A 84 -15.09 14.01 -7.05
C VAL A 84 -15.41 13.72 -5.59
N SER A 85 -16.67 13.74 -5.20
CA SER A 85 -17.11 13.44 -3.84
C SER A 85 -17.03 11.94 -3.49
N ALA A 86 -17.04 11.06 -4.50
CA ALA A 86 -17.01 9.61 -4.29
C ALA A 86 -15.58 9.09 -4.00
N TYR A 87 -14.52 9.81 -4.41
CA TYR A 87 -13.14 9.34 -4.35
C TYR A 87 -12.21 10.39 -3.71
N GLY A 88 -12.46 10.69 -2.44
CA GLY A 88 -11.61 11.61 -1.69
C GLY A 88 -10.21 11.04 -1.40
N PRO A 89 -9.23 11.90 -1.05
CA PRO A 89 -7.90 11.46 -0.62
C PRO A 89 -7.93 10.43 0.50
N GLN A 90 -8.93 10.50 1.39
CA GLN A 90 -9.11 9.54 2.48
C GLN A 90 -9.43 8.14 1.93
N ASN A 91 -10.30 8.04 0.91
CA ASN A 91 -10.63 6.74 0.30
C ASN A 91 -9.40 6.06 -0.32
N VAL A 92 -8.50 6.84 -0.95
CA VAL A 92 -7.24 6.31 -1.49
C VAL A 92 -6.35 5.80 -0.37
N TRP A 93 -6.26 6.53 0.75
CA TRP A 93 -5.48 6.10 1.90
C TRP A 93 -6.07 4.84 2.55
N ASP A 94 -7.37 4.81 2.78
CA ASP A 94 -8.04 3.65 3.37
C ASP A 94 -7.85 2.41 2.48
N ALA A 95 -8.00 2.54 1.17
CA ALA A 95 -7.72 1.46 0.23
C ALA A 95 -6.25 1.01 0.27
N THR A 96 -5.30 1.95 0.44
CA THR A 96 -3.87 1.63 0.57
C THR A 96 -3.61 0.81 1.84
N LYS A 97 -4.16 1.23 2.96
CA LYS A 97 -4.07 0.56 4.26
C LYS A 97 -4.71 -0.84 4.22
N ASP A 98 -5.93 -0.92 3.70
CA ASP A 98 -6.66 -2.18 3.67
C ASP A 98 -5.99 -3.18 2.71
N THR A 99 -5.43 -2.70 1.61
CA THR A 99 -4.59 -3.51 0.71
C THR A 99 -3.33 -4.03 1.40
N PHE A 100 -2.66 -3.21 2.21
CA PHE A 100 -1.51 -3.66 3.00
C PHE A 100 -1.91 -4.79 3.95
N ASN A 101 -3.00 -4.62 4.71
CA ASN A 101 -3.49 -5.61 5.64
C ASN A 101 -3.87 -6.92 4.94
N PHE A 102 -4.58 -6.84 3.82
CA PHE A 102 -4.90 -7.98 2.98
C PHE A 102 -3.64 -8.73 2.53
N LEU A 103 -2.69 -8.02 1.93
CA LEU A 103 -1.44 -8.62 1.44
C LEU A 103 -0.61 -9.23 2.57
N ARG A 104 -0.52 -8.57 3.72
CA ARG A 104 0.16 -9.08 4.90
C ARG A 104 -0.46 -10.40 5.36
N THR A 105 -1.79 -10.47 5.46
CA THR A 105 -2.52 -11.68 5.84
C THR A 105 -2.23 -12.83 4.87
N VAL A 106 -2.39 -12.57 3.56
CA VAL A 106 -2.19 -13.59 2.51
C VAL A 106 -0.73 -14.05 2.43
N CYS A 107 0.23 -13.12 2.41
CA CYS A 107 1.66 -13.46 2.32
C CYS A 107 2.13 -14.23 3.54
N THR A 108 1.68 -13.86 4.75
CA THR A 108 1.99 -14.60 5.98
C THR A 108 1.40 -16.01 5.96
N ALA A 109 0.19 -16.18 5.43
CA ALA A 109 -0.41 -17.49 5.27
C ALA A 109 0.42 -18.38 4.34
N VAL A 110 0.83 -17.84 3.18
CA VAL A 110 1.66 -18.57 2.21
C VAL A 110 3.02 -18.92 2.80
N GLN A 111 3.66 -18.01 3.52
CA GLN A 111 4.92 -18.26 4.24
C GLN A 111 4.79 -19.43 5.21
N ASN A 112 3.64 -19.54 5.89
CA ASN A 112 3.33 -20.60 6.85
C ASN A 112 2.83 -21.89 6.17
N GLY A 113 2.93 -22.00 4.83
CA GLY A 113 2.53 -23.18 4.06
C GLY A 113 1.01 -23.35 3.90
N LYS A 114 0.21 -22.33 4.28
CA LYS A 114 -1.24 -22.32 4.07
C LYS A 114 -1.53 -21.73 2.68
N GLN A 115 -2.45 -22.32 1.94
CA GLN A 115 -2.90 -21.80 0.65
C GLN A 115 -4.23 -21.04 0.81
N PRO A 116 -4.28 -19.72 0.57
CA PRO A 116 -5.51 -18.97 0.60
C PRO A 116 -6.45 -19.39 -0.53
N ILE A 117 -7.73 -19.57 -0.22
CA ILE A 117 -8.82 -19.86 -1.16
C ILE A 117 -9.72 -18.64 -1.22
N TYR A 118 -10.07 -18.20 -2.44
CA TYR A 118 -10.86 -16.99 -2.67
C TYR A 118 -12.24 -17.37 -3.18
N GLU A 119 -13.29 -16.94 -2.48
CA GLU A 119 -14.69 -17.09 -2.88
C GLU A 119 -15.29 -15.69 -3.08
N PHE A 120 -15.73 -15.39 -4.30
CA PHE A 120 -16.26 -14.09 -4.66
C PHE A 120 -17.79 -14.15 -4.66
N ASN A 121 -18.42 -13.12 -4.09
CA ASN A 121 -19.86 -12.95 -4.16
C ASN A 121 -20.28 -12.14 -5.41
N ASN A 122 -21.59 -11.99 -5.62
CA ASN A 122 -22.15 -11.27 -6.77
C ASN A 122 -21.82 -9.77 -6.77
N ASP A 123 -21.49 -9.20 -5.60
CA ASP A 123 -21.14 -7.78 -5.43
C ASP A 123 -19.64 -7.53 -5.66
N GLY A 124 -18.87 -8.60 -5.91
CA GLY A 124 -17.43 -8.54 -6.14
C GLY A 124 -16.59 -8.51 -4.88
N ASP A 125 -17.20 -8.64 -3.70
CA ASP A 125 -16.47 -8.84 -2.45
C ASP A 125 -16.06 -10.30 -2.33
N ALA A 126 -15.02 -10.57 -1.55
CA ALA A 126 -14.50 -11.92 -1.43
C ALA A 126 -14.31 -12.33 0.03
N GLU A 127 -14.59 -13.61 0.25
CA GLU A 127 -14.15 -14.35 1.42
C GLU A 127 -12.83 -15.03 1.08
N VAL A 128 -11.83 -14.84 1.95
CA VAL A 128 -10.51 -15.46 1.81
C VAL A 128 -10.35 -16.46 2.96
N HIS A 129 -10.38 -17.72 2.61
CA HIS A 129 -10.24 -18.83 3.56
C HIS A 129 -8.76 -19.18 3.73
N ILE A 130 -8.27 -19.18 4.97
CA ILE A 130 -6.90 -19.51 5.35
C ILE A 130 -6.93 -20.55 6.46
N GLY A 131 -6.93 -21.84 6.12
CA GLY A 131 -7.23 -22.90 7.05
C GLY A 131 -8.68 -22.78 7.58
N ASP A 132 -8.85 -22.66 8.90
CA ASP A 132 -10.18 -22.51 9.53
C ASP A 132 -10.61 -21.03 9.67
N GLU A 133 -9.79 -20.08 9.27
CA GLU A 133 -10.07 -18.66 9.37
C GLU A 133 -10.70 -18.15 8.08
N VAL A 134 -11.71 -17.28 8.21
CA VAL A 134 -12.38 -16.61 7.07
C VAL A 134 -12.20 -15.11 7.23
N HIS A 135 -11.66 -14.48 6.20
CA HIS A 135 -11.44 -13.04 6.12
C HIS A 135 -12.27 -12.45 5.00
N HIS A 136 -12.95 -11.33 5.27
CA HIS A 136 -13.79 -10.65 4.29
C HIS A 136 -13.06 -9.42 3.76
N TYR A 137 -13.00 -9.30 2.42
CA TYR A 137 -12.36 -8.16 1.75
C TYR A 137 -13.24 -7.64 0.62
N HIS A 138 -13.27 -6.33 0.47
CA HIS A 138 -13.87 -5.71 -0.70
C HIS A 138 -13.09 -6.07 -1.96
N GLY A 139 -13.77 -6.37 -3.07
CA GLY A 139 -13.13 -6.80 -4.32
C GLY A 139 -12.11 -5.79 -4.85
N THR A 140 -12.34 -4.49 -4.64
CA THR A 140 -11.39 -3.43 -4.96
C THR A 140 -10.04 -3.61 -4.22
N VAL A 141 -10.07 -4.02 -2.95
CA VAL A 141 -8.84 -4.26 -2.14
C VAL A 141 -8.03 -5.40 -2.76
N ILE A 142 -8.71 -6.48 -3.18
CA ILE A 142 -8.05 -7.62 -3.83
C ILE A 142 -7.44 -7.22 -5.18
N GLN A 143 -8.17 -6.44 -5.98
CA GLN A 143 -7.66 -5.94 -7.26
C GLN A 143 -6.44 -5.04 -7.08
N ILE A 144 -6.48 -4.10 -6.13
CA ILE A 144 -5.32 -3.28 -5.78
C ILE A 144 -4.18 -4.16 -5.29
N GLY A 145 -4.45 -5.15 -4.46
CA GLY A 145 -3.47 -6.11 -3.96
C GLY A 145 -2.73 -6.83 -5.09
N LYS A 146 -3.46 -7.33 -6.10
CA LYS A 146 -2.87 -7.94 -7.30
C LYS A 146 -1.90 -6.99 -8.02
N MET A 147 -2.28 -5.72 -8.14
CA MET A 147 -1.45 -4.71 -8.80
C MET A 147 -0.26 -4.26 -7.94
N ALA A 148 -0.44 -4.15 -6.63
CA ALA A 148 0.53 -3.55 -5.71
C ALA A 148 1.50 -4.56 -5.09
N LEU A 149 1.19 -5.86 -5.10
CA LEU A 149 2.03 -6.91 -4.51
C LEU A 149 3.51 -6.80 -4.94
N PRO A 150 3.86 -6.61 -6.23
CA PRO A 150 5.27 -6.48 -6.62
C PRO A 150 5.97 -5.30 -5.94
N ASN A 151 5.25 -4.19 -5.69
CA ASN A 151 5.83 -3.01 -5.05
C ASN A 151 6.04 -3.22 -3.54
N TYR A 152 5.14 -3.93 -2.86
CA TYR A 152 5.36 -4.35 -1.48
C TYR A 152 6.50 -5.35 -1.36
N GLN A 153 6.65 -6.27 -2.33
CA GLN A 153 7.79 -7.20 -2.41
C GLN A 153 9.11 -6.44 -2.57
N GLU A 154 9.17 -5.44 -3.45
CA GLU A 154 10.35 -4.59 -3.60
C GLU A 154 10.67 -3.80 -2.31
N LEU A 155 9.66 -3.21 -1.64
CA LEU A 155 9.86 -2.60 -0.32
C LEU A 155 10.45 -3.59 0.68
N ALA A 156 9.95 -4.82 0.72
CA ALA A 156 10.43 -5.87 1.61
C ALA A 156 11.91 -6.22 1.34
N THR A 157 12.40 -6.07 0.10
CA THR A 157 13.84 -6.29 -0.20
C THR A 157 14.76 -5.25 0.43
N LEU A 158 14.23 -4.07 0.75
CA LEU A 158 14.97 -2.99 1.40
C LEU A 158 15.14 -3.23 2.91
N LEU A 159 14.39 -4.16 3.50
CA LEU A 159 14.46 -4.55 4.90
C LEU A 159 15.47 -5.68 5.13
N GLY A 160 16.02 -5.76 6.33
CA GLY A 160 16.85 -6.89 6.76
C GLY A 160 18.22 -6.51 7.30
N LYS A 161 19.07 -7.54 7.52
CA LYS A 161 20.38 -7.39 8.14
C LYS A 161 21.25 -6.45 7.31
N ASN A 162 21.70 -5.35 7.91
CA ASN A 162 22.50 -4.27 7.31
C ASN A 162 21.74 -3.30 6.36
N LYS A 163 20.42 -3.36 6.35
CA LYS A 163 19.54 -2.47 5.59
C LYS A 163 18.59 -1.70 6.52
N LEU A 164 17.39 -1.45 6.08
CA LEU A 164 16.35 -0.87 6.92
C LEU A 164 15.84 -1.88 7.96
N ASN A 165 15.41 -1.38 9.11
CA ASN A 165 14.73 -2.20 10.13
C ASN A 165 13.22 -2.12 9.97
N GLU A 166 12.72 -0.94 9.56
CA GLU A 166 11.30 -0.70 9.38
C GLU A 166 11.02 0.33 8.29
N ILE A 167 9.86 0.17 7.69
CA ILE A 167 9.20 1.15 6.85
C ILE A 167 7.80 1.32 7.42
N SER A 168 7.39 2.55 7.71
CA SER A 168 6.07 2.81 8.27
C SER A 168 5.42 4.03 7.64
N ALA A 169 4.08 4.02 7.56
CA ALA A 169 3.29 5.14 7.05
C ALA A 169 1.96 5.26 7.80
N GLY A 170 1.47 6.50 7.91
CA GLY A 170 0.20 6.78 8.55
C GLY A 170 0.04 8.24 8.96
N PRO A 171 -1.11 8.61 9.54
CA PRO A 171 -1.32 9.94 10.09
C PRO A 171 -0.27 10.31 11.13
N ILE A 172 0.19 11.58 11.12
CA ILE A 172 1.21 12.05 12.06
C ILE A 172 0.74 11.90 13.50
N LYS A 173 -0.54 12.16 13.75
CA LYS A 173 -1.13 12.15 15.08
C LYS A 173 -1.29 10.76 15.70
N ASN A 174 -1.16 9.70 14.90
CA ASN A 174 -1.33 8.34 15.38
C ASN A 174 -0.01 7.80 15.93
N GLU A 175 -0.01 7.27 17.15
CA GLU A 175 1.13 6.58 17.73
C GLU A 175 1.40 5.27 16.97
N VAL A 176 0.33 4.53 16.65
CA VAL A 176 0.41 3.33 15.81
C VAL A 176 0.21 3.72 14.35
N LYS A 177 1.12 3.30 13.50
CA LYS A 177 1.03 3.56 12.06
C LYS A 177 0.10 2.59 11.38
N ASP A 178 -0.63 3.10 10.38
CA ASP A 178 -1.60 2.30 9.61
C ASP A 178 -0.90 1.23 8.75
N ILE A 179 0.30 1.55 8.27
CA ILE A 179 1.17 0.63 7.53
C ILE A 179 2.46 0.51 8.31
N PHE A 180 2.83 -0.71 8.65
CA PHE A 180 4.09 -1.03 9.32
C PHE A 180 4.67 -2.30 8.70
N LEU A 181 5.85 -2.18 8.09
CA LEU A 181 6.59 -3.27 7.50
C LEU A 181 7.94 -3.39 8.23
N GLY A 182 8.05 -4.38 9.09
CA GLY A 182 9.25 -4.71 9.84
C GLY A 182 10.06 -5.84 9.20
N ALA A 183 11.19 -6.19 9.82
CA ALA A 183 12.04 -7.26 9.32
C ALA A 183 11.33 -8.62 9.27
N GLU A 184 10.43 -8.89 10.22
CA GLU A 184 9.64 -10.13 10.27
C GLU A 184 8.64 -10.21 9.14
N ASP A 185 7.92 -9.11 8.86
CA ASP A 185 6.96 -9.02 7.76
C ASP A 185 7.65 -9.15 6.40
N SER A 186 8.91 -8.69 6.30
CA SER A 186 9.66 -8.72 5.04
C SER A 186 9.83 -10.12 4.46
N ASP A 187 9.98 -11.12 5.31
CA ASP A 187 10.15 -12.51 4.88
C ASP A 187 8.86 -13.06 4.28
N ALA A 188 7.69 -12.70 4.83
CA ALA A 188 6.40 -13.07 4.27
C ALA A 188 6.18 -12.48 2.87
N PHE A 189 6.48 -11.19 2.67
CA PHE A 189 6.33 -10.55 1.36
C PHE A 189 7.30 -11.07 0.30
N ARG A 190 8.44 -11.66 0.67
CA ARG A 190 9.41 -12.25 -0.26
C ARG A 190 8.99 -13.62 -0.81
N VAL A 191 8.03 -14.28 -0.17
CA VAL A 191 7.52 -15.56 -0.66
C VAL A 191 6.73 -15.34 -1.94
N PRO A 192 6.96 -16.15 -3.01
CA PRO A 192 6.16 -16.08 -4.23
C PRO A 192 4.69 -16.33 -3.91
N THR A 193 3.88 -15.31 -4.00
CA THR A 193 2.45 -15.35 -3.67
C THR A 193 1.64 -15.10 -4.93
N LYS A 194 0.70 -16.01 -5.23
CA LYS A 194 -0.27 -15.84 -6.32
C LYS A 194 -1.61 -15.48 -5.72
N ILE A 195 -2.08 -14.28 -6.04
CA ILE A 195 -3.47 -13.90 -5.78
C ILE A 195 -4.28 -14.39 -6.97
N GLN A 196 -5.17 -15.37 -6.75
CA GLN A 196 -5.93 -15.99 -7.83
C GLN A 196 -6.73 -14.96 -8.62
N LYS A 197 -6.78 -15.17 -9.93
CA LYS A 197 -7.70 -14.47 -10.83
C LYS A 197 -9.05 -15.17 -10.72
N ASP A 198 -10.13 -14.40 -10.71
CA ASP A 198 -11.46 -14.96 -10.88
C ASP A 198 -11.49 -15.82 -12.13
N THR A 199 -11.80 -17.08 -11.96
CA THR A 199 -12.37 -17.87 -13.02
C THR A 199 -13.88 -17.88 -12.79
N ILE A 200 -14.52 -16.75 -13.06
CA ILE A 200 -15.93 -16.80 -13.44
C ILE A 200 -15.90 -17.13 -14.92
N GLU A 201 -15.84 -18.40 -15.25
CA GLU A 201 -16.32 -18.88 -16.53
C GLU A 201 -17.85 -18.76 -16.47
N LEU A 202 -18.40 -17.80 -17.21
CA LEU A 202 -19.79 -17.75 -17.59
C LEU A 202 -20.05 -18.76 -18.69
#